data_1fb32aa8562e05af98faf6279462fff2
#
_entry.id   1fb32aa8562e05af98faf6279462fff2
#
_cell.length_a   1.000
_cell.length_b   1.000
_cell.length_c   1.000
_cell.angle_alpha   90.00
_cell.angle_beta   90.00
_cell.angle_gamma   90.00
#
_symmetry.space_group_name_H-M   'P 1'
#
loop_
_entity.id
_entity.type
_entity.pdbx_description
1 polymer ?
#
loop_
_entity_poly.entity_id
_entity_poly.type
_entity_poly.pdbx_seq_one_letter_code
_entity_poly.pdbx_strand_id
1 'polypeptide(L)'
;VLHHFKDKSALLEAVFRSSNTLLSGSVVELYRYAVTPYERLWAIIVANFFETIFNRQVCQAWVSLISEVPHNTECQRVQIANNERIRTNLMHELKHFLPEQEAEQVARHLGVHIDGIWVRAGLLPHPVETNLAISEMQFAIEKLLPFDEISAAMHKEARKKIEAIADIALGSKAFKEKFLQV
;
A
#
# COMPACT_ATOMS: atom_id res chain seq x y z
N VAL A 1 -6.25 -22.85 -15.61
CA VAL A 1 -5.61 -21.53 -15.44
C VAL A 1 -4.37 -21.40 -16.32
N LEU A 2 -3.48 -22.39 -16.38
CA LEU A 2 -2.24 -22.34 -17.17
C LEU A 2 -2.43 -22.28 -18.70
N HIS A 3 -3.58 -22.65 -19.22
CA HIS A 3 -3.86 -22.61 -20.68
C HIS A 3 -4.10 -21.19 -21.24
N HIS A 4 -4.26 -20.18 -20.39
CA HIS A 4 -4.49 -18.79 -20.82
C HIS A 4 -3.22 -17.93 -20.79
N PHE A 5 -2.14 -18.40 -20.19
CA PHE A 5 -0.88 -17.66 -20.11
C PHE A 5 0.22 -18.41 -20.83
N LYS A 6 1.03 -17.65 -21.58
CA LYS A 6 2.11 -18.19 -22.42
C LYS A 6 3.17 -18.92 -21.58
N ASP A 7 3.43 -18.43 -20.39
CA ASP A 7 4.41 -18.96 -19.44
C ASP A 7 4.14 -18.44 -18.01
N LYS A 8 4.93 -18.92 -17.04
CA LYS A 8 4.86 -18.51 -15.63
C LYS A 8 5.07 -17.01 -15.45
N SER A 9 5.95 -16.41 -16.24
CA SER A 9 6.28 -14.99 -16.15
C SER A 9 5.08 -14.13 -16.55
N ALA A 10 4.39 -14.48 -17.64
CA ALA A 10 3.17 -13.80 -18.08
C ALA A 10 2.04 -13.87 -17.03
N LEU A 11 1.91 -15.03 -16.36
CA LEU A 11 0.96 -15.17 -15.25
C LEU A 11 1.32 -14.24 -14.08
N LEU A 12 2.58 -14.25 -13.66
CA LEU A 12 3.05 -13.38 -12.56
C LEU A 12 2.87 -11.89 -12.88
N GLU A 13 3.18 -11.50 -14.11
CA GLU A 13 2.96 -10.13 -14.57
C GLU A 13 1.48 -9.74 -14.51
N ALA A 14 0.57 -10.59 -14.96
CA ALA A 14 -0.86 -10.33 -14.93
C ALA A 14 -1.37 -10.19 -13.48
N VAL A 15 -0.96 -11.07 -12.57
CA VAL A 15 -1.29 -11.00 -11.15
C VAL A 15 -0.77 -9.69 -10.56
N PHE A 16 0.44 -9.30 -10.90
CA PHE A 16 1.05 -8.07 -10.40
C PHE A 16 0.32 -6.82 -10.89
N ARG A 17 -0.01 -6.74 -12.18
CA ARG A 17 -0.80 -5.63 -12.73
C ARG A 17 -2.17 -5.54 -12.07
N SER A 18 -2.82 -6.66 -11.86
CA SER A 18 -4.12 -6.72 -11.17
C SER A 18 -4.02 -6.22 -9.72
N SER A 19 -3.02 -6.69 -8.97
CA SER A 19 -2.79 -6.26 -7.59
C SER A 19 -2.48 -4.75 -7.50
N ASN A 20 -1.69 -4.23 -8.43
CA ASN A 20 -1.41 -2.79 -8.50
C ASN A 20 -2.63 -1.95 -8.86
N THR A 21 -3.50 -2.47 -9.74
CA THR A 21 -4.76 -1.80 -10.09
C THR A 21 -5.70 -1.75 -8.89
N LEU A 22 -5.81 -2.86 -8.16
CA LEU A 22 -6.60 -2.94 -6.94
C LEU A 22 -6.08 -1.97 -5.88
N LEU A 23 -4.77 -1.97 -5.63
CA LEU A 23 -4.14 -1.08 -4.65
C LEU A 23 -4.34 0.40 -5.02
N SER A 24 -4.13 0.75 -6.29
CA SER A 24 -4.38 2.11 -6.78
C SER A 24 -5.85 2.51 -6.63
N GLY A 25 -6.76 1.61 -6.98
CA GLY A 25 -8.19 1.81 -6.82
C GLY A 25 -8.61 2.00 -5.37
N SER A 26 -7.97 1.28 -4.45
CA SER A 26 -8.21 1.42 -3.00
C SER A 26 -7.81 2.79 -2.48
N VAL A 27 -6.63 3.30 -2.86
CA VAL A 27 -6.19 4.65 -2.49
C VAL A 27 -7.16 5.69 -3.03
N VAL A 28 -7.53 5.60 -4.31
CA VAL A 28 -8.47 6.54 -4.95
C VAL A 28 -9.83 6.50 -4.27
N GLU A 29 -10.31 5.32 -3.89
CA GLU A 29 -11.60 5.18 -3.21
C GLU A 29 -11.56 5.85 -1.83
N LEU A 30 -10.53 5.60 -1.02
CA LEU A 30 -10.38 6.22 0.30
C LEU A 30 -10.18 7.74 0.22
N TYR A 31 -9.51 8.23 -0.81
CA TYR A 31 -9.33 9.67 -1.04
C TYR A 31 -10.63 10.45 -1.21
N ARG A 32 -11.72 9.80 -1.64
CA ARG A 32 -13.04 10.45 -1.73
C ARG A 32 -13.58 10.91 -0.38
N TYR A 33 -13.12 10.28 0.70
CA TYR A 33 -13.56 10.53 2.06
C TYR A 33 -12.50 11.23 2.91
N ALA A 34 -11.27 11.30 2.42
CA ALA A 34 -10.15 11.93 3.10
C ALA A 34 -10.10 13.42 2.78
N VAL A 35 -10.37 14.25 3.79
CA VAL A 35 -10.47 15.71 3.66
C VAL A 35 -9.17 16.41 4.05
N THR A 36 -8.50 15.91 5.10
CA THR A 36 -7.28 16.52 5.65
C THR A 36 -6.02 15.83 5.12
N PRO A 37 -4.85 16.49 5.11
CA PRO A 37 -3.59 15.84 4.78
C PRO A 37 -3.29 14.62 5.66
N TYR A 38 -3.66 14.65 6.94
CA TYR A 38 -3.55 13.50 7.84
C TYR A 38 -4.38 12.31 7.34
N GLU A 39 -5.63 12.53 7.00
CA GLU A 39 -6.53 11.49 6.49
C GLU A 39 -6.03 10.93 5.16
N ARG A 40 -5.51 11.77 4.26
CA ARG A 40 -4.97 11.37 2.97
C ARG A 40 -3.70 10.53 3.12
N LEU A 41 -2.81 10.91 4.02
CA LEU A 41 -1.64 10.11 4.36
C LEU A 41 -2.05 8.72 4.90
N TRP A 42 -3.01 8.67 5.83
CA TRP A 42 -3.54 7.42 6.35
C TRP A 42 -4.29 6.60 5.30
N ALA A 43 -4.95 7.24 4.32
CA ALA A 43 -5.60 6.54 3.22
C ALA A 43 -4.60 5.76 2.35
N ILE A 44 -3.40 6.30 2.10
CA ILE A 44 -2.34 5.58 1.40
C ILE A 44 -1.92 4.35 2.21
N ILE A 45 -1.69 4.52 3.51
CA ILE A 45 -1.19 3.44 4.38
C ILE A 45 -2.24 2.35 4.54
N VAL A 46 -3.46 2.71 4.93
CA VAL A 46 -4.56 1.74 5.14
C VAL A 46 -4.86 0.98 3.85
N ALA A 47 -4.89 1.66 2.69
CA ALA A 47 -5.08 0.98 1.41
C ALA A 47 -4.01 -0.08 1.12
N ASN A 48 -2.76 0.16 1.51
CA ASN A 48 -1.67 -0.81 1.31
C ASN A 48 -1.78 -2.06 2.18
N PHE A 49 -2.47 -1.98 3.31
CA PHE A 49 -2.56 -3.07 4.28
C PHE A 49 -3.98 -3.57 4.52
N PHE A 50 -4.94 -3.18 3.68
CA PHE A 50 -6.31 -3.67 3.80
C PHE A 50 -6.37 -5.18 3.47
N GLU A 51 -7.12 -5.96 4.24
CA GLU A 51 -7.13 -7.43 4.20
C GLU A 51 -7.39 -8.06 2.83
N THR A 52 -8.21 -7.41 1.99
CA THR A 52 -8.49 -7.87 0.63
C THR A 52 -7.22 -7.91 -0.24
N ILE A 53 -6.26 -7.01 0.04
CA ILE A 53 -5.00 -6.86 -0.70
C ILE A 53 -3.86 -7.48 0.08
N PHE A 54 -3.75 -7.14 1.36
CA PHE A 54 -2.69 -7.59 2.24
C PHE A 54 -3.05 -8.91 2.92
N ASN A 55 -2.94 -9.98 2.17
CA ASN A 55 -3.17 -11.34 2.65
C ASN A 55 -2.03 -12.27 2.20
N ARG A 56 -1.96 -13.45 2.82
CA ARG A 56 -0.85 -14.38 2.63
C ARG A 56 -0.61 -14.74 1.17
N GLN A 57 -1.67 -15.01 0.41
CA GLN A 57 -1.53 -15.44 -0.99
C GLN A 57 -0.95 -14.33 -1.85
N VAL A 58 -1.44 -13.11 -1.68
CA VAL A 58 -0.96 -11.93 -2.42
C VAL A 58 0.47 -11.56 -2.00
N CYS A 59 0.79 -11.61 -0.71
CA CYS A 59 2.15 -11.35 -0.23
C CYS A 59 3.16 -12.39 -0.76
N GLN A 60 2.80 -13.68 -0.82
CA GLN A 60 3.65 -14.72 -1.41
C GLN A 60 3.82 -14.54 -2.92
N ALA A 61 2.74 -14.16 -3.63
CA ALA A 61 2.84 -13.83 -5.05
C ALA A 61 3.75 -12.62 -5.29
N TRP A 62 3.68 -11.62 -4.41
CA TRP A 62 4.56 -10.45 -4.43
C TRP A 62 6.03 -10.84 -4.28
N VAL A 63 6.37 -11.66 -3.29
CA VAL A 63 7.76 -12.16 -3.10
C VAL A 63 8.25 -12.91 -4.33
N SER A 64 7.41 -13.77 -4.90
CA SER A 64 7.75 -14.51 -6.13
C SER A 64 7.99 -13.58 -7.31
N LEU A 65 7.24 -12.50 -7.41
CA LEU A 65 7.39 -11.51 -8.46
C LEU A 65 8.65 -10.67 -8.29
N ILE A 66 8.96 -10.22 -7.07
CA ILE A 66 10.18 -9.46 -6.80
C ILE A 66 11.41 -10.26 -7.23
N SER A 67 11.41 -11.57 -7.06
CA SER A 67 12.49 -12.44 -7.51
C SER A 67 12.67 -12.47 -9.04
N GLU A 68 11.64 -12.18 -9.81
CA GLU A 68 11.70 -12.10 -11.28
C GLU A 68 12.15 -10.72 -11.80
N VAL A 69 12.01 -9.67 -10.98
CA VAL A 69 12.33 -8.27 -11.39
C VAL A 69 13.75 -8.15 -11.99
N PRO A 70 14.81 -8.73 -11.42
CA PRO A 70 16.16 -8.63 -12.00
C PRO A 70 16.30 -9.31 -13.36
N HIS A 71 15.41 -10.24 -13.71
CA HIS A 71 15.52 -11.11 -14.89
C HIS A 71 14.45 -10.84 -15.96
N ASN A 72 13.44 -10.00 -15.65
CA ASN A 72 12.30 -9.74 -16.53
C ASN A 72 12.04 -8.24 -16.64
N THR A 73 12.23 -7.69 -17.85
CA THR A 73 12.07 -6.25 -18.13
C THR A 73 10.66 -5.74 -17.87
N GLU A 74 9.63 -6.55 -18.14
CA GLU A 74 8.23 -6.14 -17.90
C GLU A 74 7.91 -6.11 -16.40
N CYS A 75 8.37 -7.11 -15.64
CA CYS A 75 8.28 -7.09 -14.18
C CYS A 75 9.00 -5.88 -13.58
N GLN A 76 10.19 -5.56 -14.11
CA GLN A 76 10.97 -4.39 -13.72
C GLN A 76 10.21 -3.08 -13.95
N ARG A 77 9.61 -2.91 -15.13
CA ARG A 77 8.79 -1.72 -15.46
C ARG A 77 7.60 -1.55 -14.51
N VAL A 78 6.90 -2.64 -14.22
CA VAL A 78 5.74 -2.60 -13.32
C VAL A 78 6.19 -2.27 -11.89
N GLN A 79 7.32 -2.82 -11.43
CA GLN A 79 7.88 -2.51 -10.11
C GLN A 79 8.29 -1.02 -10.01
N ILE A 80 8.99 -0.50 -11.00
CA ILE A 80 9.36 0.91 -11.05
C ILE A 80 8.12 1.80 -10.98
N ALA A 81 7.09 1.50 -11.78
CA ALA A 81 5.85 2.27 -11.79
C ALA A 81 5.11 2.21 -10.43
N ASN A 82 5.13 1.06 -9.76
CA ASN A 82 4.56 0.91 -8.44
C ASN A 82 5.29 1.75 -7.39
N ASN A 83 6.62 1.65 -7.36
CA ASN A 83 7.45 2.39 -6.41
C ASN A 83 7.28 3.91 -6.60
N GLU A 84 7.27 4.36 -7.86
CA GLU A 84 7.09 5.77 -8.19
C GLU A 84 5.72 6.29 -7.81
N ARG A 85 4.67 5.48 -7.97
CA ARG A 85 3.32 5.84 -7.52
C ARG A 85 3.24 5.98 -6.01
N ILE A 86 3.79 5.01 -5.25
CA ILE A 86 3.81 5.07 -3.78
C ILE A 86 4.59 6.31 -3.33
N ARG A 87 5.78 6.53 -3.89
CA ARG A 87 6.61 7.69 -3.60
C ARG A 87 5.87 9.01 -3.89
N THR A 88 5.26 9.13 -5.05
CA THR A 88 4.56 10.35 -5.46
C THR A 88 3.34 10.63 -4.57
N ASN A 89 2.56 9.61 -4.24
CA ASN A 89 1.41 9.74 -3.35
C ASN A 89 1.86 10.19 -1.94
N LEU A 90 2.86 9.52 -1.37
CA LEU A 90 3.41 9.89 -0.07
C LEU A 90 3.98 11.31 -0.09
N MET A 91 4.77 11.64 -1.11
CA MET A 91 5.39 12.94 -1.29
C MET A 91 4.37 14.07 -1.33
N HIS A 92 3.24 13.86 -2.05
CA HIS A 92 2.17 14.84 -2.15
C HIS A 92 1.61 15.19 -0.77
N GLU A 93 1.38 14.22 0.09
CA GLU A 93 0.81 14.46 1.42
C GLU A 93 1.87 14.95 2.42
N LEU A 94 3.09 14.42 2.34
CA LEU A 94 4.17 14.78 3.27
C LEU A 94 4.64 16.23 3.14
N LYS A 95 4.49 16.85 1.98
CA LYS A 95 4.76 18.29 1.77
C LYS A 95 3.88 19.22 2.62
N HIS A 96 2.78 18.71 3.16
CA HIS A 96 1.96 19.48 4.13
C HIS A 96 2.57 19.51 5.53
N PHE A 97 3.52 18.64 5.84
CA PHE A 97 4.14 18.50 7.16
C PHE A 97 5.62 18.87 7.19
N LEU A 98 6.30 18.75 6.03
CA LEU A 98 7.75 18.83 5.90
C LEU A 98 8.17 19.70 4.72
N PRO A 99 9.35 20.33 4.78
CA PRO A 99 10.01 20.88 3.61
C PRO A 99 10.22 19.83 2.54
N GLU A 100 10.25 20.24 1.28
CA GLU A 100 10.25 19.32 0.13
C GLU A 100 11.37 18.25 0.16
N GLN A 101 12.58 18.66 0.54
CA GLN A 101 13.71 17.73 0.61
C GLN A 101 13.54 16.68 1.71
N GLU A 102 13.00 17.06 2.86
CA GLU A 102 12.71 16.14 3.96
C GLU A 102 11.54 15.24 3.60
N ALA A 103 10.48 15.79 2.99
CA ALA A 103 9.33 15.01 2.51
C ALA A 103 9.76 13.91 1.52
N GLU A 104 10.72 14.20 0.62
CA GLU A 104 11.29 13.21 -0.30
C GLU A 104 12.03 12.09 0.45
N GLN A 105 12.81 12.43 1.47
CA GLN A 105 13.52 11.44 2.28
C GLN A 105 12.52 10.55 3.04
N VAL A 106 11.53 11.15 3.69
CA VAL A 106 10.51 10.43 4.46
C VAL A 106 9.65 9.56 3.53
N ALA A 107 9.24 10.06 2.36
CA ALA A 107 8.50 9.27 1.38
C ALA A 107 9.26 8.00 0.98
N ARG A 108 10.56 8.11 0.77
CA ARG A 108 11.45 6.99 0.45
C ARG A 108 11.53 5.98 1.60
N HIS A 109 11.69 6.45 2.84
CA HIS A 109 11.73 5.58 4.02
C HIS A 109 10.42 4.85 4.23
N LEU A 110 9.28 5.55 4.14
CA LEU A 110 7.97 4.92 4.28
C LEU A 110 7.69 3.91 3.16
N GLY A 111 8.11 4.20 1.92
CA GLY A 111 7.99 3.27 0.79
C GLY A 111 8.79 1.97 1.03
N VAL A 112 10.05 2.09 1.44
CA VAL A 112 10.89 0.92 1.80
C VAL A 112 10.29 0.15 2.98
N HIS A 113 9.68 0.85 3.94
CA HIS A 113 9.05 0.20 5.08
C HIS A 113 7.80 -0.59 4.66
N ILE A 114 6.97 -0.03 3.78
CA ILE A 114 5.83 -0.74 3.17
C ILE A 114 6.32 -2.01 2.47
N ASP A 115 7.30 -1.91 1.58
CA ASP A 115 7.86 -3.06 0.85
C ASP A 115 8.43 -4.12 1.80
N GLY A 116 9.13 -3.69 2.86
CA GLY A 116 9.68 -4.58 3.88
C GLY A 116 8.60 -5.37 4.63
N ILE A 117 7.49 -4.74 5.00
CA ILE A 117 6.35 -5.39 5.65
C ILE A 117 5.73 -6.44 4.69
N TRP A 118 5.52 -6.09 3.43
CA TRP A 118 4.99 -7.00 2.42
C TRP A 118 5.87 -8.24 2.20
N VAL A 119 7.18 -8.04 2.07
CA VAL A 119 8.15 -9.13 1.91
C VAL A 119 8.15 -10.05 3.13
N ARG A 120 8.19 -9.49 4.33
CA ARG A 120 8.14 -10.28 5.58
C ARG A 120 6.86 -11.09 5.69
N ALA A 121 5.70 -10.48 5.37
CA ALA A 121 4.42 -11.16 5.38
C ALA A 121 4.37 -12.34 4.39
N GLY A 122 5.01 -12.22 3.23
CA GLY A 122 5.08 -13.31 2.25
C GLY A 122 6.07 -14.43 2.60
N LEU A 123 7.13 -14.11 3.36
CA LEU A 123 8.18 -15.08 3.72
C LEU A 123 7.90 -15.84 5.02
N LEU A 124 7.18 -15.23 5.96
CA LEU A 124 6.97 -15.83 7.27
C LEU A 124 5.78 -16.80 7.29
N PRO A 125 5.86 -17.90 8.08
CA PRO A 125 4.79 -18.90 8.15
C PRO A 125 3.58 -18.45 8.99
N HIS A 126 3.67 -17.28 9.63
CA HIS A 126 2.61 -16.75 10.49
C HIS A 126 1.49 -16.10 9.68
N PRO A 127 0.27 -15.98 10.23
CA PRO A 127 -0.79 -15.20 9.63
C PRO A 127 -0.34 -13.76 9.35
N VAL A 128 -0.85 -13.17 8.27
CA VAL A 128 -0.65 -11.76 7.97
C VAL A 128 -1.58 -10.93 8.84
N GLU A 129 -1.02 -10.03 9.63
CA GLU A 129 -1.77 -9.21 10.57
C GLU A 129 -1.80 -7.75 10.10
N THR A 130 -2.93 -7.34 9.52
CA THR A 130 -3.17 -5.97 9.05
C THR A 130 -2.93 -4.93 10.15
N ASN A 131 -3.46 -5.18 11.35
CA ASN A 131 -3.31 -4.24 12.47
C ASN A 131 -1.85 -4.07 12.90
N LEU A 132 -1.05 -5.13 12.86
CA LEU A 132 0.37 -5.05 13.15
C LEU A 132 1.09 -4.21 12.09
N ALA A 133 0.82 -4.47 10.81
CA ALA A 133 1.41 -3.73 9.71
C ALA A 133 1.10 -2.21 9.79
N ILE A 134 -0.15 -1.86 10.07
CA ILE A 134 -0.56 -0.46 10.25
C ILE A 134 0.10 0.16 11.51
N SER A 135 0.29 -0.61 12.58
CA SER A 135 0.96 -0.13 13.80
C SER A 135 2.46 0.10 13.57
N GLU A 136 3.13 -0.73 12.77
CA GLU A 136 4.52 -0.51 12.35
C GLU A 136 4.65 0.79 11.52
N MET A 137 3.70 1.04 10.62
CA MET A 137 3.67 2.30 9.87
C MET A 137 3.40 3.50 10.76
N GLN A 138 2.52 3.37 11.77
CA GLN A 138 2.30 4.43 12.75
C GLN A 138 3.59 4.76 13.49
N PHE A 139 4.29 3.75 13.98
CA PHE A 139 5.58 3.96 14.66
C PHE A 139 6.58 4.69 13.76
N ALA A 140 6.66 4.31 12.48
CA ALA A 140 7.54 4.99 11.53
C ALA A 140 7.14 6.47 11.34
N ILE A 141 5.85 6.77 11.20
CA ILE A 141 5.33 8.14 11.08
C ILE A 141 5.69 8.97 12.32
N GLU A 142 5.46 8.43 13.52
CA GLU A 142 5.77 9.10 14.78
C GLU A 142 7.27 9.42 14.96
N LYS A 143 8.15 8.69 14.29
CA LYS A 143 9.60 8.92 14.34
C LYS A 143 10.13 9.80 13.22
N LEU A 144 9.42 9.87 12.10
CA LEU A 144 9.90 10.55 10.89
C LEU A 144 9.24 11.93 10.69
N LEU A 145 8.08 12.18 11.27
CA LEU A 145 7.40 13.47 11.17
C LEU A 145 7.56 14.29 12.45
N PRO A 146 7.39 15.61 12.37
CA PRO A 146 7.19 16.44 13.57
C PRO A 146 5.96 15.94 14.34
N PHE A 147 6.16 15.57 15.60
CA PHE A 147 5.13 14.90 16.38
C PHE A 147 4.98 15.56 17.75
N ASP A 148 4.02 16.47 17.87
CA ASP A 148 3.56 17.08 19.11
C ASP A 148 2.20 16.52 19.55
N GLU A 149 1.66 16.96 20.65
CA GLU A 149 0.37 16.49 21.18
C GLU A 149 -0.80 16.73 20.20
N ILE A 150 -0.76 17.82 19.44
CA ILE A 150 -1.81 18.19 18.49
C ILE A 150 -1.73 17.27 17.27
N SER A 151 -0.55 17.16 16.67
CA SER A 151 -0.34 16.29 15.51
C SER A 151 -0.59 14.81 15.86
N ALA A 152 -0.21 14.37 17.05
CA ALA A 152 -0.52 13.03 17.57
C ALA A 152 -2.03 12.76 17.61
N ALA A 153 -2.81 13.71 18.12
CA ALA A 153 -4.26 13.61 18.16
C ALA A 153 -4.85 13.57 16.74
N MET A 154 -4.37 14.43 15.84
CA MET A 154 -4.82 14.48 14.44
C MET A 154 -4.50 13.16 13.69
N HIS A 155 -3.32 12.60 13.86
CA HIS A 155 -2.96 11.30 13.28
C HIS A 155 -3.83 10.17 13.81
N LYS A 156 -4.09 10.15 15.12
CA LYS A 156 -4.95 9.12 15.75
C LYS A 156 -6.38 9.15 15.22
N GLU A 157 -6.99 10.33 15.16
CA GLU A 157 -8.36 10.49 14.65
C GLU A 157 -8.43 10.19 13.15
N ALA A 158 -7.46 10.66 12.36
CA ALA A 158 -7.38 10.39 10.94
C ALA A 158 -7.26 8.88 10.66
N ARG A 159 -6.35 8.18 11.36
CA ARG A 159 -6.21 6.73 11.27
C ARG A 159 -7.52 6.02 11.56
N LYS A 160 -8.13 6.29 12.71
CA LYS A 160 -9.39 5.68 13.14
C LYS A 160 -10.52 5.88 12.12
N LYS A 161 -10.64 7.11 11.60
CA LYS A 161 -11.65 7.44 10.58
C LYS A 161 -11.41 6.65 9.29
N ILE A 162 -10.19 6.62 8.80
CA ILE A 162 -9.86 5.98 7.53
C ILE A 162 -9.96 4.45 7.62
N GLU A 163 -9.56 3.84 8.74
CA GLU A 163 -9.77 2.40 8.98
C GLU A 163 -11.26 2.05 8.94
N ALA A 164 -12.12 2.80 9.62
CA ALA A 164 -13.57 2.58 9.61
C ALA A 164 -14.18 2.78 8.20
N ILE A 165 -13.69 3.75 7.44
CA ILE A 165 -14.13 3.97 6.05
C ILE A 165 -13.67 2.82 5.15
N ALA A 166 -12.43 2.33 5.33
CA ALA A 166 -11.91 1.23 4.55
C ALA A 166 -12.75 -0.05 4.70
N ASP A 167 -13.17 -0.38 5.91
CA ASP A 167 -14.03 -1.53 6.17
C ASP A 167 -15.36 -1.45 5.38
N ILE A 168 -15.93 -0.26 5.27
CA ILE A 168 -17.18 -0.03 4.54
C ILE A 168 -16.94 0.04 3.03
N ALA A 169 -16.01 0.90 2.59
CA ALA A 169 -15.84 1.22 1.17
C ALA A 169 -15.13 0.09 0.42
N LEU A 170 -13.98 -0.40 0.93
CA LEU A 170 -13.20 -1.45 0.29
C LEU A 170 -13.78 -2.85 0.57
N GLY A 171 -14.49 -3.03 1.69
CA GLY A 171 -15.25 -4.23 2.00
C GLY A 171 -16.52 -4.40 1.17
N SER A 172 -17.01 -3.35 0.51
CA SER A 172 -18.26 -3.34 -0.22
C SER A 172 -18.27 -4.31 -1.41
N LYS A 173 -19.45 -4.86 -1.71
CA LYS A 173 -19.66 -5.71 -2.89
C LYS A 173 -19.33 -4.97 -4.18
N ALA A 174 -19.75 -3.71 -4.29
CA ALA A 174 -19.51 -2.87 -5.47
C ALA A 174 -18.01 -2.67 -5.75
N PHE A 175 -17.20 -2.44 -4.70
CA PHE A 175 -15.75 -2.32 -4.84
C PHE A 175 -15.12 -3.65 -5.28
N LYS A 176 -15.52 -4.76 -4.64
CA LYS A 176 -15.03 -6.11 -4.97
C LYS A 176 -15.36 -6.51 -6.41
N GLU A 177 -16.59 -6.29 -6.86
CA GLU A 177 -17.01 -6.56 -8.25
C GLU A 177 -16.22 -5.73 -9.27
N LYS A 178 -15.92 -4.47 -8.94
CA LYS A 178 -15.16 -3.57 -9.83
C LYS A 178 -13.70 -3.97 -10.02
N PHE A 179 -13.04 -4.46 -8.96
CA PHE A 179 -11.60 -4.64 -8.97
C PHE A 179 -11.14 -6.10 -8.84
N LEU A 180 -11.97 -6.99 -8.31
CA LEU A 180 -11.61 -8.41 -8.13
C LEU A 180 -12.21 -9.33 -9.20
N GLN A 181 -13.08 -8.83 -10.08
CA GLN A 181 -13.74 -9.62 -11.13
C GLN A 181 -14.35 -10.94 -10.59
N VAL A 182 -15.02 -10.84 -9.44
CA VAL A 182 -15.73 -11.97 -8.81
C VAL A 182 -17.18 -12.01 -9.30
#